data_deee834f598fac9da43ecc42c9898ce0
#
_entry.id   deee834f598fac9da43ecc42c9898ce0
#
_cell.length_a   1.000
_cell.length_b   1.000
_cell.length_c   1.000
_cell.angle_alpha   90.00
_cell.angle_beta   90.00
_cell.angle_gamma   90.00
#
_symmetry.space_group_name_H-M   'P 1'
#
loop_
_entity.id
_entity.type
_entity.pdbx_description
1 polymer ?
#
loop_
_entity_poly.entity_id
_entity_poly.type
_entity_poly.pdbx_seq_one_letter_code
_entity_poly.pdbx_strand_id
1 'polypeptide(L)'
;MVDYAPGMRTIIRDEEWMVKKVEKNNMGNNVLYCVGVSPLVKDKDAVFLTDLEDIAVVDPKDVKLVIDGSSYFRRTQLYMESQWRQQIPTDTDLHIGDKAAMDMMPFQLVPAQISLRRPRQRILIADTVGLGKTLEAGILMSELIARGKGRRILVVTVKSMMTQFQKEMWNRFTIPLVRLDSKKIHDIRAKLPSNYNPFSYYEKTIVSIDTLKRDVEYRTHXXXXXXXXXXXXXXILL
;
A
#
# COMPACT_ATOMS: atom_id res chain seq x y z
N MET A 1 -45.78 8.02 -7.80
CA MET A 1 -45.20 8.80 -6.68
C MET A 1 -43.74 8.47 -6.60
N VAL A 2 -42.88 9.49 -6.60
CA VAL A 2 -41.45 9.27 -6.53
C VAL A 2 -41.06 8.88 -5.11
N ASP A 3 -40.28 7.81 -4.96
CA ASP A 3 -39.81 7.34 -3.64
C ASP A 3 -38.38 7.92 -3.45
N TYR A 4 -38.29 8.97 -2.64
CA TYR A 4 -37.04 9.65 -2.38
C TYR A 4 -36.22 8.91 -1.31
N ALA A 5 -34.92 8.82 -1.52
CA ALA A 5 -34.00 8.15 -0.60
C ALA A 5 -32.73 8.97 -0.37
N PRO A 6 -32.09 8.83 0.79
CA PRO A 6 -30.80 9.48 1.03
C PRO A 6 -29.76 9.07 -0.04
N GLY A 7 -28.99 10.04 -0.50
CA GLY A 7 -28.01 9.88 -1.57
C GLY A 7 -28.53 10.21 -2.96
N MET A 8 -29.84 10.30 -3.14
CA MET A 8 -30.42 10.70 -4.44
C MET A 8 -30.05 12.15 -4.76
N ARG A 9 -29.83 12.41 -6.05
CA ARG A 9 -29.62 13.76 -6.56
C ARG A 9 -30.91 14.27 -7.18
N THR A 10 -31.23 15.52 -6.87
CA THR A 10 -32.44 16.19 -7.34
C THR A 10 -32.10 17.58 -7.84
N ILE A 11 -32.87 18.05 -8.83
CA ILE A 11 -32.84 19.45 -9.26
C ILE A 11 -34.06 20.13 -8.65
N ILE A 12 -33.82 21.13 -7.84
CA ILE A 12 -34.86 21.93 -7.19
C ILE A 12 -34.48 23.41 -7.35
N ARG A 13 -35.39 24.23 -7.92
CA ARG A 13 -35.16 25.66 -8.21
C ARG A 13 -33.88 25.86 -9.08
N ASP A 14 -33.75 25.01 -10.12
CA ASP A 14 -32.65 25.04 -11.10
C ASP A 14 -31.25 24.73 -10.53
N GLU A 15 -31.18 24.29 -9.26
CA GLU A 15 -29.92 23.93 -8.61
C GLU A 15 -29.94 22.45 -8.24
N GLU A 16 -28.75 21.84 -8.23
CA GLU A 16 -28.59 20.42 -7.90
C GLU A 16 -28.37 20.24 -6.39
N TRP A 17 -29.14 19.33 -5.83
CA TRP A 17 -29.14 19.00 -4.40
C TRP A 17 -28.99 17.51 -4.19
N MET A 18 -28.27 17.12 -3.15
CA MET A 18 -28.20 15.73 -2.70
C MET A 18 -29.06 15.56 -1.45
N VAL A 19 -29.97 14.59 -1.48
CA VAL A 19 -30.84 14.27 -0.36
C VAL A 19 -30.01 13.62 0.76
N LYS A 20 -30.02 14.21 1.96
CA LYS A 20 -29.37 13.66 3.16
C LYS A 20 -30.33 12.81 3.97
N LYS A 21 -31.57 13.23 4.04
CA LYS A 21 -32.59 12.61 4.90
C LYS A 21 -33.98 12.88 4.33
N VAL A 22 -34.87 11.92 4.49
CA VAL A 22 -36.30 12.07 4.13
C VAL A 22 -37.15 11.83 5.36
N GLU A 23 -38.08 12.72 5.64
CA GLU A 23 -39.05 12.55 6.70
C GLU A 23 -40.45 12.77 6.15
N LYS A 24 -41.45 12.34 6.85
CA LYS A 24 -42.85 12.65 6.53
C LYS A 24 -43.38 13.71 7.48
N ASN A 25 -44.07 14.70 6.91
CA ASN A 25 -44.73 15.71 7.71
C ASN A 25 -46.07 15.16 8.25
N ASN A 26 -46.77 15.93 9.07
CA ASN A 26 -48.03 15.54 9.69
C ASN A 26 -49.17 15.30 8.66
N MET A 27 -48.99 15.74 7.43
CA MET A 27 -49.93 15.55 6.32
C MET A 27 -49.58 14.35 5.43
N GLY A 28 -48.49 13.63 5.76
CA GLY A 28 -48.04 12.46 5.01
C GLY A 28 -47.13 12.75 3.83
N ASN A 29 -46.82 14.03 3.56
CA ASN A 29 -45.92 14.44 2.44
C ASN A 29 -44.45 14.33 2.88
N ASN A 30 -43.56 14.11 1.90
CA ASN A 30 -42.14 14.00 2.17
C ASN A 30 -41.49 15.37 2.39
N VAL A 31 -40.61 15.43 3.36
CA VAL A 31 -39.72 16.56 3.66
C VAL A 31 -38.33 16.10 3.35
N LEU A 32 -37.68 16.79 2.42
CA LEU A 32 -36.30 16.45 1.97
C LEU A 32 -35.32 17.40 2.65
N TYR A 33 -34.40 16.82 3.42
CA TYR A 33 -33.23 17.54 3.95
C TYR A 33 -32.09 17.33 2.97
N CYS A 34 -31.60 18.41 2.38
CA CYS A 34 -30.67 18.37 1.26
C CYS A 34 -29.41 19.17 1.51
N VAL A 35 -28.32 18.81 0.82
CA VAL A 35 -27.12 19.62 0.75
C VAL A 35 -26.87 20.00 -0.71
N GLY A 36 -26.51 21.24 -0.95
CA GLY A 36 -26.27 21.78 -2.28
C GLY A 36 -25.04 21.18 -2.93
N VAL A 37 -25.14 20.86 -4.22
CA VAL A 37 -24.07 20.27 -5.03
C VAL A 37 -23.56 21.25 -6.08
N SER A 38 -24.45 21.95 -6.79
CA SER A 38 -24.06 22.93 -7.81
C SER A 38 -23.37 24.16 -7.21
N PRO A 39 -22.53 24.87 -7.99
CA PRO A 39 -21.63 25.91 -7.43
C PRO A 39 -22.33 26.99 -6.59
N LEU A 40 -23.52 27.41 -6.98
CA LEU A 40 -24.24 28.50 -6.28
C LEU A 40 -24.69 28.13 -4.87
N VAL A 41 -25.04 26.85 -4.68
CA VAL A 41 -25.59 26.34 -3.41
C VAL A 41 -24.64 25.38 -2.70
N LYS A 42 -23.43 25.26 -3.18
CA LYS A 42 -22.46 24.24 -2.72
C LYS A 42 -22.31 24.23 -1.20
N ASP A 43 -22.48 23.04 -0.63
CA ASP A 43 -22.34 22.74 0.81
C ASP A 43 -23.33 23.48 1.72
N LYS A 44 -24.37 24.11 1.14
CA LYS A 44 -25.44 24.73 1.91
C LYS A 44 -26.52 23.69 2.23
N ASP A 45 -26.98 23.67 3.47
CA ASP A 45 -28.10 22.83 3.87
C ASP A 45 -29.43 23.54 3.54
N ALA A 46 -30.40 22.77 3.06
CA ALA A 46 -31.74 23.25 2.77
C ALA A 46 -32.80 22.18 3.05
N VAL A 47 -34.02 22.63 3.26
CA VAL A 47 -35.15 21.72 3.49
C VAL A 47 -36.25 22.06 2.48
N PHE A 48 -36.74 21.04 1.78
CA PHE A 48 -37.75 21.19 0.74
C PHE A 48 -38.94 20.31 1.05
N LEU A 49 -40.12 20.84 0.79
CA LEU A 49 -41.41 20.13 0.89
C LEU A 49 -41.85 19.66 -0.49
N THR A 50 -42.01 18.36 -0.66
CA THR A 50 -42.26 17.77 -1.99
C THR A 50 -43.58 18.22 -2.61
N ASP A 51 -44.50 18.71 -1.82
CA ASP A 51 -45.80 19.22 -2.30
C ASP A 51 -45.75 20.69 -2.74
N LEU A 52 -44.67 21.40 -2.39
CA LEU A 52 -44.53 22.84 -2.71
C LEU A 52 -43.43 23.09 -3.78
N GLU A 53 -42.63 22.11 -4.10
CA GLU A 53 -41.47 22.26 -4.99
C GLU A 53 -41.60 21.37 -6.20
N ASP A 54 -41.16 21.88 -7.35
CA ASP A 54 -41.01 21.08 -8.56
C ASP A 54 -39.65 20.37 -8.47
N ILE A 55 -39.66 19.05 -8.25
CA ILE A 55 -38.46 18.27 -7.98
C ILE A 55 -38.24 17.27 -9.11
N ALA A 56 -37.17 17.50 -9.87
CA ALA A 56 -36.71 16.54 -10.88
C ALA A 56 -35.63 15.66 -10.28
N VAL A 57 -35.80 14.34 -10.37
CA VAL A 57 -34.78 13.38 -9.91
C VAL A 57 -33.76 13.18 -11.03
N VAL A 58 -32.48 13.28 -10.69
CA VAL A 58 -31.39 13.01 -11.64
C VAL A 58 -31.18 11.50 -11.72
N ASP A 59 -31.52 10.92 -12.88
CA ASP A 59 -31.28 9.48 -13.09
C ASP A 59 -29.80 9.26 -13.42
N PRO A 60 -29.10 8.39 -12.66
CA PRO A 60 -27.70 8.09 -12.99
C PRO A 60 -27.46 7.61 -14.43
N LYS A 61 -28.48 7.05 -15.08
CA LYS A 61 -28.37 6.59 -16.48
C LYS A 61 -28.26 7.75 -17.46
N ASP A 62 -28.75 8.93 -17.09
CA ASP A 62 -28.72 10.12 -17.98
C ASP A 62 -27.44 10.92 -17.82
N VAL A 63 -26.54 10.51 -16.91
CA VAL A 63 -25.26 11.20 -16.67
C VAL A 63 -24.34 11.00 -17.89
N LYS A 64 -23.89 12.11 -18.45
CA LYS A 64 -22.96 12.09 -19.59
C LYS A 64 -21.55 12.39 -19.11
N LEU A 65 -20.59 11.63 -19.65
CA LEU A 65 -19.19 11.89 -19.39
C LEU A 65 -18.73 13.07 -20.25
N VAL A 66 -18.18 14.07 -19.62
CA VAL A 66 -17.60 15.23 -20.29
C VAL A 66 -16.13 15.38 -19.93
N ILE A 67 -15.36 16.01 -20.81
CA ILE A 67 -13.95 16.30 -20.53
C ILE A 67 -13.90 17.29 -19.36
N ASP A 68 -13.13 16.93 -18.32
CA ASP A 68 -12.95 17.80 -17.15
C ASP A 68 -11.98 18.94 -17.50
N GLY A 69 -12.53 20.12 -17.75
CA GLY A 69 -11.74 21.33 -17.98
C GLY A 69 -11.42 22.12 -16.71
N SER A 70 -11.75 21.60 -15.54
CA SER A 70 -11.55 22.30 -14.27
C SER A 70 -10.07 22.33 -13.86
N SER A 71 -9.73 23.28 -12.98
CA SER A 71 -8.41 23.36 -12.38
C SER A 71 -8.10 22.17 -11.44
N TYR A 72 -9.10 21.38 -11.10
CA TYR A 72 -8.94 20.24 -10.21
C TYR A 72 -8.60 18.94 -10.94
N PHE A 73 -8.57 18.91 -12.27
CA PHE A 73 -8.29 17.72 -13.06
C PHE A 73 -7.02 16.99 -12.60
N ARG A 74 -5.91 17.73 -12.49
CA ARG A 74 -4.61 17.14 -12.08
C ARG A 74 -4.67 16.57 -10.66
N ARG A 75 -5.39 17.24 -9.77
CA ARG A 75 -5.57 16.80 -8.38
C ARG A 75 -6.35 15.49 -8.33
N THR A 76 -7.42 15.39 -9.09
CA THR A 76 -8.24 14.17 -9.20
C THR A 76 -7.44 13.03 -9.79
N GLN A 77 -6.69 13.30 -10.87
CA GLN A 77 -5.81 12.31 -11.49
C GLN A 77 -4.79 11.75 -10.49
N LEU A 78 -4.10 12.62 -9.76
CA LEU A 78 -3.15 12.23 -8.73
C LEU A 78 -3.79 11.36 -7.66
N TYR A 79 -4.98 11.73 -7.22
CA TYR A 79 -5.73 10.95 -6.22
C TYR A 79 -6.04 9.54 -6.74
N MET A 80 -6.56 9.44 -7.96
CA MET A 80 -6.91 8.13 -8.55
C MET A 80 -5.67 7.25 -8.74
N GLU A 81 -4.56 7.83 -9.23
CA GLU A 81 -3.30 7.09 -9.37
C GLU A 81 -2.76 6.63 -8.02
N SER A 82 -2.87 7.48 -6.99
CA SER A 82 -2.47 7.13 -5.63
C SER A 82 -3.28 5.94 -5.10
N GLN A 83 -4.59 5.95 -5.31
CA GLN A 83 -5.46 4.85 -4.90
C GLN A 83 -5.09 3.54 -5.61
N TRP A 84 -4.86 3.60 -6.92
CA TRP A 84 -4.42 2.43 -7.71
C TRP A 84 -3.11 1.85 -7.17
N ARG A 85 -2.13 2.72 -6.89
CA ARG A 85 -0.82 2.28 -6.39
C ARG A 85 -0.88 1.68 -4.99
N GLN A 86 -1.89 2.03 -4.21
CA GLN A 86 -2.08 1.50 -2.86
C GLN A 86 -2.83 0.17 -2.84
N GLN A 87 -3.44 -0.24 -3.95
CA GLN A 87 -4.15 -1.52 -4.01
C GLN A 87 -3.18 -2.69 -3.85
N ILE A 88 -3.55 -3.63 -2.97
CA ILE A 88 -2.76 -4.84 -2.73
C ILE A 88 -3.06 -5.85 -3.84
N PRO A 89 -2.05 -6.25 -4.63
CA PRO A 89 -2.26 -7.26 -5.66
C PRO A 89 -2.71 -8.60 -5.06
N THR A 90 -3.74 -9.17 -5.63
CA THR A 90 -4.31 -10.47 -5.19
C THR A 90 -3.95 -11.61 -6.12
N ASP A 91 -3.54 -11.32 -7.35
CA ASP A 91 -3.14 -12.31 -8.34
C ASP A 91 -1.67 -12.73 -8.16
N THR A 92 -1.17 -13.59 -9.05
CA THR A 92 0.22 -14.07 -9.04
C THR A 92 1.11 -13.34 -10.04
N ASP A 93 0.58 -12.34 -10.74
CA ASP A 93 1.34 -11.55 -11.72
C ASP A 93 2.22 -10.52 -11.01
N LEU A 94 3.36 -10.20 -11.61
CA LEU A 94 4.27 -9.21 -11.03
C LEU A 94 3.77 -7.79 -11.32
N HIS A 95 3.68 -6.97 -10.29
CA HIS A 95 3.13 -5.61 -10.39
C HIS A 95 4.18 -4.52 -10.17
N ILE A 96 5.24 -4.79 -9.42
CA ILE A 96 6.22 -3.77 -9.02
C ILE A 96 7.59 -4.02 -9.64
N GLY A 97 7.93 -5.28 -9.88
CA GLY A 97 9.24 -5.62 -10.42
C GLY A 97 9.55 -4.88 -11.72
N ASP A 98 8.57 -4.73 -12.60
CA ASP A 98 8.72 -4.04 -13.88
C ASP A 98 8.83 -2.51 -13.75
N LYS A 99 8.58 -1.96 -12.58
CA LYS A 99 8.66 -0.51 -12.31
C LYS A 99 9.96 -0.11 -11.63
N ALA A 100 10.86 -1.07 -11.39
CA ALA A 100 12.17 -0.78 -10.81
C ALA A 100 13.05 0.01 -11.79
N ALA A 101 13.98 0.80 -11.26
CA ALA A 101 14.87 1.64 -12.07
C ALA A 101 16.00 0.78 -12.67
N MET A 102 15.66 -0.08 -13.62
CA MET A 102 16.60 -1.00 -14.26
C MET A 102 16.02 -1.59 -15.55
N ASP A 103 16.89 -1.99 -16.44
CA ASP A 103 16.52 -2.78 -17.61
C ASP A 103 16.36 -4.24 -17.18
N MET A 104 15.16 -4.78 -17.31
CA MET A 104 14.81 -6.10 -16.79
C MET A 104 14.97 -7.18 -17.85
N MET A 105 15.60 -8.26 -17.46
CA MET A 105 15.67 -9.47 -18.29
C MET A 105 14.58 -10.45 -17.84
N PRO A 106 13.89 -11.12 -18.79
CA PRO A 106 12.77 -12.02 -18.39
C PRO A 106 13.14 -13.09 -17.36
N PHE A 107 14.36 -13.63 -17.42
CA PHE A 107 14.79 -14.67 -16.46
C PHE A 107 14.85 -14.14 -15.02
N GLN A 108 15.13 -12.84 -14.83
CA GLN A 108 15.21 -12.22 -13.50
C GLN A 108 13.83 -12.13 -12.80
N LEU A 109 12.77 -12.25 -13.55
CA LEU A 109 11.40 -12.26 -13.00
C LEU A 109 10.97 -13.64 -12.50
N VAL A 110 11.60 -14.70 -13.02
CA VAL A 110 11.21 -16.11 -12.76
C VAL A 110 11.23 -16.45 -11.26
N PRO A 111 12.29 -16.10 -10.48
CA PRO A 111 12.28 -16.43 -9.04
C PRO A 111 11.10 -15.83 -8.28
N ALA A 112 10.75 -14.58 -8.59
CA ALA A 112 9.61 -13.92 -7.95
C ALA A 112 8.30 -14.60 -8.36
N GLN A 113 8.10 -14.91 -9.64
CA GLN A 113 6.91 -15.60 -10.14
C GLN A 113 6.71 -16.97 -9.46
N ILE A 114 7.79 -17.76 -9.36
CA ILE A 114 7.76 -19.07 -8.70
C ILE A 114 7.41 -18.91 -7.21
N SER A 115 8.02 -17.93 -6.56
CA SER A 115 7.84 -17.66 -5.14
C SER A 115 6.38 -17.30 -4.82
N LEU A 116 5.77 -16.43 -5.64
CA LEU A 116 4.40 -15.95 -5.41
C LEU A 116 3.34 -17.05 -5.54
N ARG A 117 3.61 -18.08 -6.31
CA ARG A 117 2.69 -19.22 -6.49
C ARG A 117 2.69 -20.17 -5.29
N ARG A 118 3.63 -20.03 -4.36
CA ARG A 118 3.78 -20.93 -3.21
C ARG A 118 3.20 -20.33 -1.94
N PRO A 119 2.50 -21.09 -1.11
CA PRO A 119 1.99 -20.60 0.17
C PRO A 119 3.11 -20.12 1.11
N ARG A 120 4.26 -20.78 1.08
CA ARG A 120 5.47 -20.41 1.83
C ARG A 120 6.58 -20.08 0.84
N GLN A 121 7.03 -18.84 0.86
CA GLN A 121 8.07 -18.35 -0.04
C GLN A 121 9.45 -18.78 0.47
N ARG A 122 9.89 -19.97 0.08
CA ARG A 122 11.26 -20.44 0.25
C ARG A 122 11.82 -20.71 -1.13
N ILE A 123 12.82 -19.94 -1.51
CA ILE A 123 13.40 -20.03 -2.84
C ILE A 123 14.93 -19.92 -2.75
N LEU A 124 15.61 -20.73 -3.54
CA LEU A 124 17.06 -20.65 -3.77
C LEU A 124 17.27 -20.02 -5.14
N ILE A 125 17.98 -18.90 -5.17
CA ILE A 125 18.40 -18.21 -6.39
C ILE A 125 19.87 -18.58 -6.60
N ALA A 126 20.15 -19.43 -7.58
CA ALA A 126 21.46 -20.05 -7.77
C ALA A 126 22.08 -19.75 -9.13
N ASP A 127 21.81 -18.57 -9.67
CA ASP A 127 22.33 -18.15 -10.96
C ASP A 127 23.85 -17.90 -10.90
N THR A 128 24.50 -17.92 -12.05
CA THR A 128 25.93 -17.61 -12.16
C THR A 128 26.22 -16.18 -11.70
N VAL A 129 27.47 -15.93 -11.34
CA VAL A 129 27.91 -14.61 -10.89
C VAL A 129 27.70 -13.59 -12.02
N GLY A 130 27.15 -12.45 -11.68
CA GLY A 130 26.92 -11.36 -12.64
C GLY A 130 25.52 -11.34 -13.25
N LEU A 131 24.68 -12.36 -13.10
CA LEU A 131 23.35 -12.40 -13.69
C LEU A 131 22.28 -11.64 -12.90
N GLY A 132 22.65 -10.99 -11.80
CA GLY A 132 21.75 -10.08 -11.12
C GLY A 132 20.94 -10.67 -9.96
N LYS A 133 21.51 -11.64 -9.22
CA LYS A 133 20.85 -12.22 -8.02
C LYS A 133 20.32 -11.16 -7.05
N THR A 134 21.06 -10.04 -6.89
CA THR A 134 20.61 -8.93 -6.06
C THR A 134 19.34 -8.28 -6.61
N LEU A 135 19.24 -8.17 -7.94
CA LEU A 135 18.06 -7.63 -8.62
C LEU A 135 16.86 -8.56 -8.44
N GLU A 136 17.07 -9.87 -8.62
CA GLU A 136 16.02 -10.88 -8.42
C GLU A 136 15.48 -10.84 -6.98
N ALA A 137 16.39 -10.72 -6.01
CA ALA A 137 16.00 -10.56 -4.59
C ALA A 137 15.22 -9.26 -4.38
N GLY A 138 15.64 -8.16 -5.02
CA GLY A 138 14.98 -6.87 -4.96
C GLY A 138 13.57 -6.91 -5.54
N ILE A 139 13.40 -7.55 -6.70
CA ILE A 139 12.09 -7.76 -7.33
C ILE A 139 11.17 -8.51 -6.38
N LEU A 140 11.63 -9.62 -5.83
CA LEU A 140 10.84 -10.42 -4.88
C LEU A 140 10.46 -9.61 -3.63
N MET A 141 11.44 -8.89 -3.05
CA MET A 141 11.16 -8.04 -1.88
C MET A 141 10.13 -6.97 -2.18
N SER A 142 10.22 -6.30 -3.34
CA SER A 142 9.27 -5.27 -3.77
C SER A 142 7.86 -5.83 -3.89
N GLU A 143 7.72 -7.01 -4.52
CA GLU A 143 6.42 -7.68 -4.66
C GLU A 143 5.84 -8.07 -3.30
N LEU A 144 6.67 -8.60 -2.39
CA LEU A 144 6.22 -8.98 -1.06
C LEU A 144 5.79 -7.74 -0.24
N ILE A 145 6.50 -6.62 -0.39
CA ILE A 145 6.14 -5.36 0.27
C ILE A 145 4.78 -4.87 -0.25
N ALA A 146 4.60 -4.85 -1.58
CA ALA A 146 3.35 -4.40 -2.21
C ALA A 146 2.15 -5.25 -1.77
N ARG A 147 2.38 -6.55 -1.52
CA ARG A 147 1.34 -7.50 -1.10
C ARG A 147 1.12 -7.53 0.42
N GLY A 148 1.76 -6.62 1.16
CA GLY A 148 1.66 -6.58 2.61
C GLY A 148 2.40 -7.72 3.34
N LYS A 149 3.11 -8.57 2.59
CA LYS A 149 3.85 -9.73 3.13
C LYS A 149 5.29 -9.39 3.48
N GLY A 150 5.79 -8.24 3.01
CA GLY A 150 7.15 -7.76 3.21
C GLY A 150 7.29 -6.63 4.23
N ARG A 151 6.42 -6.58 5.24
CA ARG A 151 6.49 -5.53 6.27
C ARG A 151 7.83 -5.58 7.02
N ARG A 152 8.28 -6.78 7.36
CA ARG A 152 9.53 -6.98 8.09
C ARG A 152 10.50 -7.78 7.22
N ILE A 153 11.68 -7.21 6.98
CA ILE A 153 12.72 -7.81 6.13
C ILE A 153 14.04 -7.80 6.91
N LEU A 154 14.68 -8.96 6.96
CA LEU A 154 16.04 -9.10 7.48
C LEU A 154 16.91 -9.70 6.38
N VAL A 155 17.88 -8.94 5.93
CA VAL A 155 18.88 -9.39 4.97
C VAL A 155 20.15 -9.80 5.74
N VAL A 156 20.61 -11.01 5.48
CA VAL A 156 21.85 -11.52 6.07
C VAL A 156 22.85 -11.73 4.92
N THR A 157 24.02 -11.09 5.00
CA THR A 157 25.02 -11.17 3.93
C THR A 157 26.44 -11.10 4.51
N VAL A 158 27.45 -11.24 3.68
CA VAL A 158 28.85 -11.02 4.10
C VAL A 158 29.11 -9.52 4.25
N LYS A 159 30.00 -9.17 5.16
CA LYS A 159 30.28 -7.77 5.53
C LYS A 159 30.66 -6.91 4.30
N SER A 160 31.45 -7.45 3.40
CA SER A 160 31.91 -6.74 2.20
C SER A 160 30.76 -6.36 1.24
N MET A 161 29.68 -7.12 1.21
CA MET A 161 28.55 -6.89 0.29
C MET A 161 27.48 -5.96 0.87
N MET A 162 27.53 -5.65 2.15
CA MET A 162 26.44 -4.92 2.84
C MET A 162 26.19 -3.54 2.19
N THR A 163 27.26 -2.77 1.98
CA THR A 163 27.13 -1.41 1.44
C THR A 163 26.58 -1.41 0.01
N GLN A 164 27.08 -2.32 -0.81
CA GLN A 164 26.62 -2.46 -2.20
C GLN A 164 25.15 -2.86 -2.21
N PHE A 165 24.77 -3.86 -1.41
CA PHE A 165 23.39 -4.34 -1.32
C PHE A 165 22.43 -3.23 -0.87
N GLN A 166 22.80 -2.44 0.15
CA GLN A 166 22.01 -1.30 0.61
C GLN A 166 21.80 -0.27 -0.50
N LYS A 167 22.87 0.07 -1.23
CA LYS A 167 22.82 1.05 -2.34
C LYS A 167 21.89 0.56 -3.46
N GLU A 168 22.01 -0.70 -3.86
CA GLU A 168 21.18 -1.27 -4.93
C GLU A 168 19.70 -1.30 -4.51
N MET A 169 19.40 -1.74 -3.29
CA MET A 169 18.03 -1.77 -2.78
C MET A 169 17.43 -0.37 -2.73
N TRP A 170 18.18 0.62 -2.30
CA TRP A 170 17.70 2.01 -2.25
C TRP A 170 17.53 2.59 -3.65
N ASN A 171 18.58 2.51 -4.49
CA ASN A 171 18.59 3.20 -5.78
C ASN A 171 17.62 2.60 -6.79
N ARG A 172 17.42 1.28 -6.76
CA ARG A 172 16.60 0.59 -7.77
C ARG A 172 15.18 0.32 -7.31
N PHE A 173 15.00 0.05 -6.02
CA PHE A 173 13.70 -0.41 -5.48
C PHE A 173 13.11 0.50 -4.40
N THR A 174 13.84 1.52 -3.98
CA THR A 174 13.47 2.44 -2.89
C THR A 174 13.19 1.67 -1.59
N ILE A 175 13.96 0.60 -1.33
CA ILE A 175 13.87 -0.20 -0.10
C ILE A 175 14.99 0.23 0.85
N PRO A 176 14.68 0.97 1.94
CA PRO A 176 15.70 1.36 2.90
C PRO A 176 16.02 0.19 3.83
N LEU A 177 17.29 -0.22 3.88
CA LEU A 177 17.76 -1.27 4.80
C LEU A 177 18.65 -0.64 5.87
N VAL A 178 18.23 -0.73 7.13
CA VAL A 178 19.03 -0.23 8.26
C VAL A 178 20.10 -1.24 8.59
N ARG A 179 21.35 -0.79 8.63
CA ARG A 179 22.49 -1.65 8.97
C ARG A 179 22.54 -1.92 10.47
N LEU A 180 22.58 -3.20 10.84
CA LEU A 180 22.74 -3.62 12.22
C LEU A 180 24.15 -4.21 12.41
N ASP A 181 25.03 -3.45 13.03
CA ASP A 181 26.32 -3.91 13.52
C ASP A 181 26.26 -4.08 15.03
N SER A 182 27.34 -4.60 15.63
CA SER A 182 27.38 -4.87 17.07
C SER A 182 27.12 -3.61 17.91
N LYS A 183 27.68 -2.47 17.48
CA LYS A 183 27.46 -1.19 18.17
C LYS A 183 25.98 -0.79 18.14
N LYS A 184 25.38 -0.81 16.94
CA LYS A 184 23.97 -0.45 16.76
C LYS A 184 23.03 -1.37 17.57
N ILE A 185 23.33 -2.67 17.59
CA ILE A 185 22.55 -3.65 18.37
C ILE A 185 22.66 -3.31 19.87
N HIS A 186 23.86 -2.98 20.35
CA HIS A 186 24.09 -2.58 21.74
C HIS A 186 23.28 -1.30 22.08
N ASP A 187 23.35 -0.29 21.22
CA ASP A 187 22.60 0.98 21.39
C ASP A 187 21.09 0.75 21.44
N ILE A 188 20.58 -0.17 20.62
CA ILE A 188 19.16 -0.53 20.62
C ILE A 188 18.79 -1.22 21.94
N ARG A 189 19.63 -2.15 22.40
CA ARG A 189 19.41 -2.86 23.67
C ARG A 189 19.35 -1.91 24.86
N ALA A 190 20.19 -0.89 24.85
CA ALA A 190 20.20 0.11 25.94
C ALA A 190 18.88 0.90 26.02
N LYS A 191 18.12 0.94 24.93
CA LYS A 191 16.86 1.68 24.84
C LYS A 191 15.61 0.83 25.02
N LEU A 192 15.75 -0.49 25.05
CA LEU A 192 14.63 -1.42 25.04
C LEU A 192 14.60 -2.26 26.32
N PRO A 193 13.40 -2.72 26.73
CA PRO A 193 13.31 -3.73 27.80
C PRO A 193 14.10 -4.98 27.43
N SER A 194 14.60 -5.66 28.45
CA SER A 194 15.50 -6.84 28.32
C SER A 194 14.88 -7.98 27.49
N ASN A 195 13.56 -8.11 27.50
CA ASN A 195 12.84 -9.15 26.79
C ASN A 195 12.58 -8.82 25.30
N TYR A 196 12.96 -7.63 24.84
CA TYR A 196 12.66 -7.20 23.47
C TYR A 196 13.79 -7.62 22.52
N ASN A 197 13.42 -8.17 21.36
CA ASN A 197 14.38 -8.60 20.35
C ASN A 197 14.91 -7.38 19.57
N PRO A 198 16.22 -7.06 19.65
CA PRO A 198 16.78 -5.89 18.97
C PRO A 198 16.66 -5.94 17.43
N PHE A 199 16.56 -7.13 16.83
CA PHE A 199 16.35 -7.27 15.39
C PHE A 199 14.93 -6.90 14.97
N SER A 200 14.01 -6.73 15.93
CA SER A 200 12.64 -6.31 15.67
C SER A 200 12.45 -4.80 15.75
N TYR A 201 13.48 -4.05 16.12
CA TYR A 201 13.37 -2.59 16.30
C TYR A 201 13.08 -1.84 15.00
N TYR A 202 13.79 -2.20 13.92
CA TYR A 202 13.54 -1.65 12.60
C TYR A 202 12.82 -2.67 11.72
N GLU A 203 11.95 -2.20 10.85
CA GLU A 203 11.18 -3.09 9.97
C GLU A 203 12.04 -3.73 8.89
N LYS A 204 13.01 -2.99 8.34
CA LYS A 204 13.85 -3.47 7.23
C LYS A 204 15.31 -3.29 7.59
N THR A 205 16.01 -4.40 7.74
CA THR A 205 17.38 -4.41 8.28
C THR A 205 18.33 -5.28 7.45
N ILE A 206 19.61 -4.97 7.53
CA ILE A 206 20.69 -5.77 6.96
C ILE A 206 21.77 -5.99 8.04
N VAL A 207 22.25 -7.23 8.13
CA VAL A 207 23.25 -7.63 9.15
C VAL A 207 24.27 -8.57 8.50
N SER A 208 25.52 -8.53 8.99
CA SER A 208 26.52 -9.47 8.49
C SER A 208 26.43 -10.83 9.20
N ILE A 209 26.74 -11.89 8.46
CA ILE A 209 26.87 -13.25 9.01
C ILE A 209 27.84 -13.24 10.21
N ASP A 210 28.94 -12.49 10.09
CA ASP A 210 29.96 -12.40 11.16
C ASP A 210 29.39 -11.79 12.45
N THR A 211 28.51 -10.79 12.32
CA THR A 211 27.83 -10.22 13.51
C THR A 211 26.94 -11.27 14.19
N LEU A 212 26.21 -12.04 13.39
CA LEU A 212 25.34 -13.09 13.95
C LEU A 212 26.11 -14.23 14.57
N LYS A 213 27.31 -14.55 14.05
CA LYS A 213 28.16 -15.64 14.59
C LYS A 213 28.84 -15.30 15.92
N ARG A 214 29.08 -14.03 16.18
CA ARG A 214 29.87 -13.59 17.35
C ARG A 214 29.21 -13.96 18.67
N ASP A 215 27.89 -14.00 18.73
CA ASP A 215 27.16 -14.18 19.99
C ASP A 215 26.04 -15.19 19.78
N VAL A 216 25.98 -16.16 20.68
CA VAL A 216 24.93 -17.19 20.72
C VAL A 216 23.56 -16.52 20.87
N GLU A 217 23.49 -15.48 21.69
CA GLU A 217 22.26 -14.71 21.90
C GLU A 217 21.79 -14.05 20.63
N TYR A 218 22.71 -13.50 19.81
CA TYR A 218 22.34 -12.93 18.50
C TYR A 218 21.75 -13.99 17.57
N ARG A 219 22.31 -15.17 17.57
CA ARG A 219 21.79 -16.32 16.79
C ARG A 219 20.38 -16.72 17.24
N THR A 220 20.16 -16.77 18.53
CA THR A 220 18.85 -17.09 19.11
C THR A 220 17.81 -16.05 18.72
N HIS A 221 18.17 -14.83 18.85
CA HIS A 221 17.30 -13.73 18.40
C HIS A 221 17.03 -13.71 16.90
N UNK A 222 17.95 -14.00 16.21
CA UNK A 222 17.83 -14.11 14.78
C UNK A 222 16.99 -15.27 14.37
N UNK A 223 17.07 -16.22 15.19
CA UNK A 223 16.30 -17.38 14.93
C UNK A 223 14.86 -17.10 15.30
N UNK A 224 14.72 -16.42 16.33
CA UNK A 224 13.43 -16.02 16.74
C UNK A 224 12.82 -15.03 15.78
N UNK A 225 13.60 -14.32 15.18
CA UNK A 225 13.15 -13.45 14.19
C UNK A 225 12.78 -14.13 12.90
N UNK A 226 13.46 -15.13 12.72
CA UNK A 226 13.24 -15.95 11.59
C UNK A 226 12.05 -16.86 11.80
N UNK A 227 11.91 -17.13 12.88
CA UNK A 227 10.78 -17.89 13.31
C UNK A 227 9.53 -17.02 13.46
N UNK A 228 9.74 -15.96 13.98
CA UNK A 228 8.73 -14.97 14.10
C UNK A 228 8.46 -14.23 12.81
N UNK A 229 9.38 -14.34 12.20
CA UNK A 229 9.37 -13.74 10.92
C UNK A 229 8.95 -14.72 9.84
N UNK A 230 8.92 -15.60 10.22
CA UNK A 230 8.52 -16.63 9.32
C UNK A 230 7.31 -16.23 8.59
N UNK A 231 6.84 -15.50 9.17
CA UNK A 231 5.78 -14.90 8.54
C UNK A 231 6.20 -13.83 7.56
N UNK A 232 7.06 -13.40 7.68
CA UNK A 232 7.42 -12.40 6.82
C UNK A 232 8.89 -12.16 6.77
N UNK A 233 9.45 -12.79 7.35
CA UNK A 233 10.77 -12.48 7.26
C UNK A 233 11.32 -13.14 6.10
N UNK A 234 11.43 -12.65 5.37
CA UNK A 234 12.09 -13.08 4.40
C UNK A 234 13.35 -13.25 4.88
N UNK A 235 13.63 -13.85 5.17
CA UNK A 235 14.63 -14.12 5.41
C UNK A 235 15.22 -14.39 4.33
N ILE A 236 15.77 -13.59 3.77
CA ILE A 236 16.58 -13.73 2.58
C ILE A 236 18.02 -14.01 3.04
N LEU A 237 18.37 -15.21 2.87
CA LEU A 237 19.77 -15.66 3.03
C LEU A 237 20.40 -15.61 1.64
N LEU A 238 21.25 -14.62 1.40
CA LEU A 238 22.07 -14.51 0.18
C LEU A 238 23.51 -14.92 0.48
#